data_304b20db6312ad9fb8a298baf87170cf
#
_entry.id   304b20db6312ad9fb8a298baf87170cf
#
_cell.length_a   1.000
_cell.length_b   1.000
_cell.length_c   1.000
_cell.angle_alpha   90.00
_cell.angle_beta   90.00
_cell.angle_gamma   90.00
#
_symmetry.space_group_name_H-M   'P 1'
#
loop_
_entity.id
_entity.type
_entity.pdbx_description
1 polymer ?
#
loop_
_entity_poly.entity_id
_entity_poly.type
_entity_poly.pdbx_seq_one_letter_code
_entity_poly.pdbx_strand_id
1 'polypeptide(L)'
;LTASERVVAISYAEGNGLDINNLPYESDNAISFPLDVMYLTLNDNSEFVTQEETVTMTWDLNELPAHISLTLTDNNTGEVFDVAQVGEITFTTVAKGSFPSSGNEAVSIYPELGNSNFIVNISYSEMGTDNEELMPIQYALHQNYPNPFNPTTTLRYDIPETGLVNIIIYDMLGRQIKTLINQTQDAGYRSVIWD
;
A
#
# COMPACT_ATOMS: atom_id res chain seq x y z
N LEU A 1 17.76 -12.80 -14.12
CA LEU A 1 17.93 -11.47 -14.73
C LEU A 1 19.42 -11.13 -14.82
N THR A 2 19.85 -10.59 -15.94
CA THR A 2 21.21 -10.08 -16.14
C THR A 2 21.34 -8.66 -15.58
N ALA A 3 22.56 -8.10 -15.56
CA ALA A 3 22.76 -6.71 -15.08
C ALA A 3 22.03 -5.67 -15.95
N SER A 4 21.66 -6.02 -17.17
CA SER A 4 20.93 -5.19 -18.14
C SER A 4 19.43 -5.38 -18.14
N GLU A 5 18.89 -6.33 -17.36
CA GLU A 5 17.48 -6.65 -17.25
C GLU A 5 16.89 -6.14 -15.93
N ARG A 6 15.68 -5.61 -15.97
CA ARG A 6 14.94 -5.13 -14.80
C ARG A 6 13.48 -5.51 -14.92
N VAL A 7 12.87 -5.91 -13.82
CA VAL A 7 11.41 -5.89 -13.66
C VAL A 7 11.08 -4.74 -12.74
N VAL A 8 10.19 -3.87 -13.17
CA VAL A 8 9.77 -2.67 -12.43
C VAL A 8 8.26 -2.70 -12.28
N ALA A 9 7.80 -2.58 -11.06
CA ALA A 9 6.39 -2.37 -10.75
C ALA A 9 6.20 -0.91 -10.31
N ILE A 10 5.24 -0.23 -10.92
CA ILE A 10 4.92 1.16 -10.63
C ILE A 10 3.43 1.27 -10.31
N SER A 11 3.13 1.82 -9.16
CA SER A 11 1.77 2.11 -8.73
C SER A 11 1.58 3.61 -8.55
N TYR A 12 0.35 4.08 -8.76
CA TYR A 12 0.05 5.50 -8.84
C TYR A 12 -1.26 5.87 -8.19
N ALA A 13 -1.28 6.97 -7.40
CA ALA A 13 -2.49 7.68 -7.02
C ALA A 13 -2.26 9.18 -7.17
N GLU A 14 -3.09 9.85 -8.00
CA GLU A 14 -3.16 11.30 -8.19
C GLU A 14 -1.81 12.03 -8.22
N GLY A 15 -0.87 11.53 -9.04
CA GLY A 15 0.42 12.20 -9.29
C GLY A 15 1.54 11.93 -8.29
N ASN A 16 1.33 11.10 -7.27
CA ASN A 16 2.36 10.68 -6.33
C ASN A 16 2.46 9.16 -6.27
N GLY A 17 3.69 8.63 -6.25
CA GLY A 17 3.91 7.19 -6.05
C GLY A 17 3.26 6.72 -4.76
N LEU A 18 2.46 5.66 -4.83
CA LEU A 18 1.87 5.05 -3.66
C LEU A 18 2.90 4.18 -2.95
N ASP A 19 3.16 4.52 -1.71
CA ASP A 19 3.67 3.57 -0.75
C ASP A 19 2.47 2.79 -0.19
N ILE A 20 2.38 1.49 -0.52
CA ILE A 20 1.29 0.61 -0.09
C ILE A 20 1.19 0.54 1.45
N ASN A 21 2.29 0.81 2.15
CA ASN A 21 2.30 0.88 3.61
C ASN A 21 1.49 2.06 4.19
N ASN A 22 1.03 2.98 3.35
CA ASN A 22 0.31 4.19 3.75
C ASN A 22 -1.17 4.20 3.38
N LEU A 23 -1.75 3.06 3.06
CA LEU A 23 -3.20 2.96 2.82
C LEU A 23 -3.99 3.26 4.10
N PRO A 24 -5.14 3.95 4.01
CA PRO A 24 -5.99 4.15 5.17
C PRO A 24 -6.48 2.79 5.69
N TYR A 25 -6.50 2.64 7.01
CA TYR A 25 -7.00 1.42 7.65
C TYR A 25 -8.51 1.26 7.48
N GLU A 26 -9.22 2.38 7.45
CA GLU A 26 -10.67 2.46 7.22
C GLU A 26 -10.94 3.51 6.15
N SER A 27 -11.84 3.18 5.24
CA SER A 27 -12.33 4.11 4.23
C SER A 27 -13.78 3.75 3.91
N ASP A 28 -14.64 4.77 3.85
CA ASP A 28 -16.03 4.62 3.42
C ASP A 28 -16.14 4.32 1.91
N ASN A 29 -15.04 4.48 1.18
CA ASN A 29 -14.97 4.28 -0.26
C ASN A 29 -13.92 3.25 -0.63
N ALA A 30 -14.24 2.41 -1.60
CA ALA A 30 -13.25 1.59 -2.26
C ALA A 30 -12.17 2.47 -2.91
N ILE A 31 -10.92 2.05 -2.83
CA ILE A 31 -9.78 2.73 -3.42
C ILE A 31 -9.30 1.90 -4.60
N SER A 32 -9.12 2.54 -5.74
CA SER A 32 -8.57 1.89 -6.93
C SER A 32 -7.40 2.68 -7.46
N PHE A 33 -6.34 1.98 -7.84
CA PHE A 33 -5.18 2.61 -8.46
C PHE A 33 -4.54 1.68 -9.50
N PRO A 34 -3.90 2.25 -10.53
CA PRO A 34 -3.22 1.46 -11.53
C PRO A 34 -1.94 0.83 -10.97
N LEU A 35 -1.66 -0.38 -11.40
CA LEU A 35 -0.39 -1.06 -11.18
C LEU A 35 0.16 -1.49 -12.54
N ASP A 36 1.32 -0.96 -12.89
CA ASP A 36 2.01 -1.34 -14.11
C ASP A 36 3.28 -2.12 -13.78
N VAL A 37 3.45 -3.24 -14.45
CA VAL A 37 4.63 -4.09 -14.34
C VAL A 37 5.29 -4.18 -15.70
N MET A 38 6.55 -3.76 -15.77
CA MET A 38 7.30 -3.69 -17.02
C MET A 38 8.55 -4.55 -16.92
N TYR A 39 8.82 -5.29 -18.00
CA TYR A 39 10.12 -5.91 -18.21
C TYR A 39 10.97 -4.97 -19.05
N LEU A 40 12.13 -4.60 -18.54
CA LEU A 40 13.04 -3.62 -19.14
C LEU A 40 14.36 -4.26 -19.52
N THR A 41 14.81 -3.98 -20.72
CA THR A 41 16.19 -4.29 -21.18
C THR A 41 16.91 -3.00 -21.55
N LEU A 42 18.24 -2.97 -21.35
CA LEU A 42 19.07 -1.85 -21.76
C LEU A 42 19.53 -2.08 -23.21
N ASN A 43 19.26 -1.11 -24.08
CA ASN A 43 19.75 -1.13 -25.46
C ASN A 43 21.17 -0.51 -25.59
N ASP A 44 21.75 -0.60 -26.79
CA ASP A 44 23.10 -0.08 -27.08
C ASP A 44 23.20 1.45 -26.93
N ASN A 45 22.09 2.17 -26.95
CA ASN A 45 22.01 3.62 -26.76
C ASN A 45 21.90 4.02 -25.28
N SER A 46 22.02 3.08 -24.35
CA SER A 46 21.81 3.30 -22.91
C SER A 46 20.40 3.77 -22.59
N GLU A 47 19.39 3.25 -23.28
CA GLU A 47 17.98 3.46 -22.99
C GLU A 47 17.38 2.16 -22.47
N PHE A 48 16.46 2.26 -21.50
CA PHE A 48 15.61 1.14 -21.13
C PHE A 48 14.48 0.98 -22.14
N VAL A 49 14.32 -0.23 -22.67
CA VAL A 49 13.26 -0.59 -23.62
C VAL A 49 12.34 -1.59 -22.94
N THR A 50 11.03 -1.30 -22.95
CA THR A 50 10.03 -2.24 -22.48
C THR A 50 9.83 -3.34 -23.50
N GLN A 51 9.70 -4.58 -23.03
CA GLN A 51 9.50 -5.75 -23.88
C GLN A 51 8.33 -6.59 -23.38
N GLU A 52 7.78 -7.39 -24.29
CA GLU A 52 6.86 -8.46 -23.94
C GLU A 52 7.66 -9.62 -23.35
N GLU A 53 7.43 -9.92 -22.08
CA GLU A 53 8.08 -11.03 -21.39
C GLU A 53 7.10 -11.64 -20.38
N THR A 54 7.18 -12.94 -20.21
CA THR A 54 6.38 -13.62 -19.19
C THR A 54 7.04 -13.45 -17.82
N VAL A 55 6.33 -12.81 -16.90
CA VAL A 55 6.79 -12.55 -15.52
C VAL A 55 5.81 -13.15 -14.52
N THR A 56 6.34 -13.54 -13.37
CA THR A 56 5.53 -13.98 -12.22
C THR A 56 5.66 -12.94 -11.11
N MET A 57 4.54 -12.46 -10.64
CA MET A 57 4.42 -11.58 -9.47
C MET A 57 3.92 -12.41 -8.29
N THR A 58 4.64 -12.33 -7.18
CA THR A 58 4.30 -13.02 -5.92
C THR A 58 4.11 -12.00 -4.80
N TRP A 59 3.30 -12.34 -3.82
CA TRP A 59 3.06 -11.51 -2.63
C TRP A 59 2.87 -12.37 -1.39
N ASP A 60 3.06 -11.73 -0.24
CA ASP A 60 2.80 -12.31 1.07
C ASP A 60 1.86 -11.38 1.85
N LEU A 61 0.68 -11.88 2.19
CA LEU A 61 -0.38 -11.12 2.84
C LEU A 61 -0.60 -11.55 4.30
N ASN A 62 0.42 -12.04 4.97
CA ASN A 62 0.29 -12.54 6.35
C ASN A 62 -0.30 -11.50 7.33
N GLU A 63 -0.38 -10.24 6.94
CA GLU A 63 -0.83 -9.13 7.80
C GLU A 63 -2.03 -8.36 7.24
N LEU A 64 -2.71 -8.87 6.18
CA LEU A 64 -3.90 -8.17 5.66
C LEU A 64 -5.06 -8.32 6.66
N PRO A 65 -5.62 -7.21 7.19
CA PRO A 65 -6.77 -7.27 8.09
C PRO A 65 -7.99 -7.90 7.40
N ALA A 66 -8.75 -8.70 8.13
CA ALA A 66 -9.87 -9.47 7.56
C ALA A 66 -11.00 -8.61 6.96
N HIS A 67 -11.12 -7.34 7.36
CA HIS A 67 -12.11 -6.40 6.81
C HIS A 67 -11.64 -5.72 5.52
N ILE A 68 -10.39 -5.95 5.10
CA ILE A 68 -9.84 -5.42 3.86
C ILE A 68 -9.82 -6.52 2.81
N SER A 69 -10.47 -6.27 1.68
CA SER A 69 -10.37 -7.10 0.49
C SER A 69 -9.52 -6.40 -0.55
N LEU A 70 -8.56 -7.13 -1.09
CA LEU A 70 -7.65 -6.63 -2.12
C LEU A 70 -7.78 -7.51 -3.36
N THR A 71 -8.13 -6.90 -4.48
CA THR A 71 -8.23 -7.59 -5.77
C THR A 71 -7.35 -6.91 -6.81
N LEU A 72 -6.85 -7.71 -7.75
CA LEU A 72 -6.16 -7.26 -8.95
C LEU A 72 -7.06 -7.55 -10.15
N THR A 73 -7.32 -6.53 -10.95
CA THR A 73 -8.00 -6.69 -12.25
C THR A 73 -6.97 -6.59 -13.36
N ASP A 74 -6.81 -7.63 -14.16
CA ASP A 74 -5.98 -7.59 -15.37
C ASP A 74 -6.72 -6.78 -16.45
N ASN A 75 -6.13 -5.67 -16.88
CA ASN A 75 -6.73 -4.79 -17.88
C ASN A 75 -6.76 -5.40 -19.30
N ASN A 76 -5.95 -6.40 -19.58
CA ASN A 76 -5.90 -7.04 -20.89
C ASN A 76 -6.97 -8.13 -21.04
N THR A 77 -7.18 -8.90 -19.97
CA THR A 77 -8.10 -10.05 -19.98
C THR A 77 -9.45 -9.75 -19.32
N GLY A 78 -9.49 -8.76 -18.44
CA GLY A 78 -10.63 -8.47 -17.55
C GLY A 78 -10.76 -9.47 -16.40
N GLU A 79 -9.79 -10.35 -16.20
CA GLU A 79 -9.78 -11.31 -15.10
C GLU A 79 -9.54 -10.61 -13.78
N VAL A 80 -10.24 -11.04 -12.74
CA VAL A 80 -10.12 -10.49 -11.38
C VAL A 80 -9.56 -11.55 -10.46
N PHE A 81 -8.44 -11.24 -9.82
CA PHE A 81 -7.76 -12.09 -8.84
C PHE A 81 -8.01 -11.56 -7.43
N ASP A 82 -8.54 -12.42 -6.57
CA ASP A 82 -8.56 -12.15 -5.13
C ASP A 82 -7.17 -12.44 -4.56
N VAL A 83 -6.47 -11.40 -4.14
CA VAL A 83 -5.07 -11.46 -3.71
C VAL A 83 -4.90 -12.32 -2.45
N ALA A 84 -5.96 -12.46 -1.62
CA ALA A 84 -5.92 -13.33 -0.45
C ALA A 84 -6.05 -14.82 -0.80
N GLN A 85 -6.63 -15.15 -1.97
CA GLN A 85 -6.84 -16.53 -2.41
C GLN A 85 -5.72 -17.04 -3.31
N VAL A 86 -5.03 -16.12 -4.01
CA VAL A 86 -4.00 -16.43 -5.00
C VAL A 86 -2.67 -15.86 -4.49
N GLY A 87 -1.67 -16.70 -4.31
CA GLY A 87 -0.35 -16.29 -3.82
C GLY A 87 0.59 -15.75 -4.90
N GLU A 88 0.25 -15.97 -6.17
CA GLU A 88 1.05 -15.54 -7.32
C GLU A 88 0.19 -15.43 -8.58
N ILE A 89 0.60 -14.59 -9.51
CA ILE A 89 0.07 -14.53 -10.87
C ILE A 89 1.22 -14.49 -11.88
N THR A 90 1.01 -15.18 -13.01
CA THR A 90 1.92 -15.15 -14.14
C THR A 90 1.21 -14.49 -15.31
N PHE A 91 1.85 -13.51 -15.92
CA PHE A 91 1.28 -12.74 -17.03
C PHE A 91 2.37 -12.29 -17.99
N THR A 92 1.97 -11.77 -19.15
CA THR A 92 2.91 -11.22 -20.13
C THR A 92 2.88 -9.70 -20.05
N THR A 93 4.06 -9.08 -19.87
CA THR A 93 4.21 -7.63 -19.91
C THR A 93 3.99 -7.08 -21.30
N VAL A 94 3.65 -5.80 -21.41
CA VAL A 94 3.36 -5.14 -22.69
C VAL A 94 4.52 -4.21 -23.05
N ALA A 95 4.95 -4.23 -24.32
CA ALA A 95 5.92 -3.27 -24.83
C ALA A 95 5.30 -1.87 -24.94
N LYS A 96 5.87 -0.88 -24.23
CA LYS A 96 5.36 0.51 -24.14
C LYS A 96 6.33 1.55 -24.71
N GLY A 97 7.49 1.13 -25.24
CA GLY A 97 8.49 2.00 -25.79
C GLY A 97 9.82 2.01 -25.03
N SER A 98 10.60 3.07 -25.21
CA SER A 98 11.91 3.22 -24.59
C SER A 98 11.97 4.46 -23.69
N PHE A 99 12.85 4.40 -22.68
CA PHE A 99 13.06 5.46 -21.70
C PHE A 99 14.56 5.70 -21.50
N PRO A 100 15.02 6.95 -21.34
CA PRO A 100 16.41 7.22 -21.06
C PRO A 100 16.84 6.59 -19.72
N SER A 101 17.99 5.94 -19.70
CA SER A 101 18.55 5.33 -18.48
C SER A 101 19.17 6.35 -17.52
N SER A 102 19.44 7.58 -18.02
CA SER A 102 20.02 8.67 -17.24
C SER A 102 19.53 10.02 -17.76
N GLY A 103 19.25 10.95 -16.85
CA GLY A 103 18.88 12.33 -17.15
C GLY A 103 18.04 12.93 -16.02
N ASN A 104 18.10 14.25 -15.84
CA ASN A 104 17.25 15.00 -14.89
C ASN A 104 15.78 15.13 -15.34
N GLU A 105 15.44 14.62 -16.50
CA GLU A 105 14.06 14.50 -16.94
C GLU A 105 13.55 13.15 -16.45
N ALA A 106 12.84 13.19 -15.32
CA ALA A 106 11.96 12.10 -14.95
C ALA A 106 10.96 11.94 -16.09
N VAL A 107 11.22 10.98 -16.98
CA VAL A 107 10.20 10.55 -17.93
C VAL A 107 9.06 10.05 -17.09
N SER A 108 7.96 10.78 -17.12
CA SER A 108 6.73 10.45 -16.42
C SER A 108 6.15 9.21 -17.09
N ILE A 109 6.60 8.04 -16.64
CA ILE A 109 6.02 6.75 -17.05
C ILE A 109 4.85 6.48 -16.10
N TYR A 110 3.90 7.39 -16.08
CA TYR A 110 2.75 7.24 -15.21
C TYR A 110 1.67 6.42 -15.94
N PRO A 111 1.36 5.21 -15.47
CA PRO A 111 0.24 4.49 -16.04
C PRO A 111 -1.03 5.31 -15.76
N GLU A 112 -1.75 5.65 -16.81
CA GLU A 112 -3.12 6.11 -16.68
C GLU A 112 -4.03 4.91 -16.41
N LEU A 113 -5.09 5.10 -15.66
CA LEU A 113 -6.13 4.08 -15.50
C LEU A 113 -6.59 3.61 -16.90
N GLY A 114 -6.47 2.30 -17.14
CA GLY A 114 -6.76 1.68 -18.44
C GLY A 114 -5.54 1.42 -19.33
N ASN A 115 -4.37 1.99 -19.04
CA ASN A 115 -3.12 1.70 -19.75
C ASN A 115 -2.13 0.87 -18.91
N SER A 116 -2.40 0.67 -17.63
CA SER A 116 -1.64 -0.23 -16.76
C SER A 116 -1.97 -1.69 -17.03
N ASN A 117 -1.07 -2.61 -16.66
CA ASN A 117 -1.36 -4.04 -16.72
C ASN A 117 -2.52 -4.42 -15.80
N PHE A 118 -2.56 -3.83 -14.62
CA PHE A 118 -3.54 -4.15 -13.58
C PHE A 118 -4.16 -2.90 -12.98
N ILE A 119 -5.35 -3.08 -12.42
CA ILE A 119 -5.94 -2.17 -11.45
C ILE A 119 -5.96 -2.90 -10.11
N VAL A 120 -5.36 -2.28 -9.10
CA VAL A 120 -5.48 -2.72 -7.70
C VAL A 120 -6.75 -2.10 -7.14
N ASN A 121 -7.64 -2.93 -6.62
CA ASN A 121 -8.84 -2.47 -5.94
C ASN A 121 -8.78 -2.90 -4.48
N ILE A 122 -8.98 -1.95 -3.60
CA ILE A 122 -9.06 -2.15 -2.17
C ILE A 122 -10.47 -1.79 -1.75
N SER A 123 -11.15 -2.73 -1.16
CA SER A 123 -12.46 -2.50 -0.56
C SER A 123 -12.41 -2.81 0.91
N TYR A 124 -13.19 -2.05 1.66
CA TYR A 124 -13.36 -2.20 3.08
C TYR A 124 -14.78 -2.73 3.30
N SER A 125 -14.90 -3.92 3.88
CA SER A 125 -16.20 -4.36 4.37
C SER A 125 -16.55 -3.52 5.59
N GLU A 126 -17.78 -3.01 5.66
CA GLU A 126 -18.30 -2.55 6.95
C GLU A 126 -18.04 -3.67 7.96
N MET A 127 -17.38 -3.34 9.06
CA MET A 127 -17.32 -4.27 10.18
C MET A 127 -18.77 -4.51 10.58
N GLY A 128 -19.28 -5.68 10.17
CA GLY A 128 -20.69 -6.00 10.29
C GLY A 128 -21.18 -5.78 11.70
N THR A 129 -22.37 -5.20 11.81
CA THR A 129 -23.13 -5.07 13.07
C THR A 129 -23.52 -6.40 13.69
N ASP A 130 -23.10 -7.52 13.13
CA ASP A 130 -23.18 -8.85 13.71
C ASP A 130 -21.97 -9.08 14.61
N ASN A 131 -22.06 -8.61 15.82
CA ASN A 131 -21.42 -8.90 17.12
C ASN A 131 -20.31 -9.99 17.22
N GLU A 132 -19.47 -10.16 16.20
CA GLU A 132 -18.11 -10.65 16.37
C GLU A 132 -17.15 -9.52 15.95
N GLU A 133 -16.99 -8.51 16.80
CA GLU A 133 -15.87 -7.61 16.74
C GLU A 133 -14.60 -8.49 16.66
N LEU A 134 -13.92 -8.47 15.51
CA LEU A 134 -12.58 -9.02 15.42
C LEU A 134 -11.72 -8.21 16.39
N MET A 135 -11.62 -8.69 17.62
CA MET A 135 -10.85 -8.03 18.66
C MET A 135 -9.38 -8.19 18.34
N PRO A 136 -8.55 -7.16 18.52
CA PRO A 136 -7.12 -7.30 18.42
C PRO A 136 -6.65 -8.43 19.35
N ILE A 137 -5.75 -9.28 18.87
CA ILE A 137 -5.21 -10.40 19.65
C ILE A 137 -3.94 -10.01 20.43
N GLN A 138 -3.38 -8.83 20.15
CA GLN A 138 -2.18 -8.31 20.78
C GLN A 138 -2.20 -6.79 20.84
N TYR A 139 -1.45 -6.20 21.78
CA TYR A 139 -1.21 -4.77 21.80
C TYR A 139 -0.29 -4.38 20.66
N ALA A 140 -0.68 -3.36 19.91
CA ALA A 140 0.16 -2.78 18.86
C ALA A 140 0.08 -1.26 18.85
N LEU A 141 1.16 -0.62 18.43
CA LEU A 141 1.21 0.80 18.10
C LEU A 141 1.73 0.91 16.67
N HIS A 142 0.88 1.40 15.78
CA HIS A 142 1.19 1.51 14.37
C HIS A 142 1.95 2.80 14.06
N GLN A 143 2.60 2.82 12.90
CA GLN A 143 3.25 4.03 12.41
C GLN A 143 2.21 5.14 12.23
N ASN A 144 2.56 6.34 12.63
CA ASN A 144 1.71 7.50 12.44
C ASN A 144 1.57 7.87 10.96
N TYR A 145 0.38 8.30 10.56
CA TYR A 145 0.10 8.74 9.20
C TYR A 145 -0.70 10.05 9.19
N PRO A 146 -0.34 11.00 8.31
CA PRO A 146 0.84 11.02 7.42
C PRO A 146 2.17 11.11 8.19
N ASN A 147 3.26 10.64 7.57
CA ASN A 147 4.62 10.81 8.07
C ASN A 147 5.57 10.99 6.86
N PRO A 148 6.18 12.19 6.63
CA PRO A 148 6.10 13.38 7.47
C PRO A 148 4.70 14.00 7.54
N PHE A 149 4.41 14.74 8.60
CA PHE A 149 3.11 15.37 8.82
C PHE A 149 3.20 16.89 8.91
N ASN A 150 2.09 17.58 8.57
CA ASN A 150 1.97 19.05 8.67
C ASN A 150 0.50 19.48 8.72
N PRO A 151 0.00 20.04 9.81
CA PRO A 151 0.54 20.02 11.17
C PRO A 151 0.13 18.76 11.94
N THR A 152 -0.79 17.93 11.40
CA THR A 152 -1.46 16.85 12.14
C THR A 152 -1.08 15.47 11.61
N THR A 153 -1.08 14.50 12.51
CA THR A 153 -0.91 13.08 12.18
C THR A 153 -1.80 12.22 13.08
N THR A 154 -2.15 11.04 12.60
CA THR A 154 -2.94 10.06 13.34
C THR A 154 -2.05 8.91 13.82
N LEU A 155 -2.13 8.58 15.10
CA LEU A 155 -1.55 7.38 15.68
C LEU A 155 -2.66 6.35 15.85
N ARG A 156 -2.45 5.12 15.34
CA ARG A 156 -3.34 3.99 15.53
C ARG A 156 -2.73 3.00 16.50
N TYR A 157 -3.57 2.36 17.29
CA TYR A 157 -3.14 1.38 18.29
C TYR A 157 -4.24 0.36 18.56
N ASP A 158 -3.84 -0.83 18.95
CA ASP A 158 -4.70 -1.97 19.14
C ASP A 158 -4.71 -2.36 20.60
N ILE A 159 -5.91 -2.62 21.14
CA ILE A 159 -6.13 -2.98 22.54
C ILE A 159 -6.87 -4.32 22.56
N PRO A 160 -6.20 -5.45 22.94
CA PRO A 160 -6.84 -6.76 22.96
C PRO A 160 -7.78 -6.98 24.15
N GLU A 161 -7.65 -6.21 25.22
CA GLU A 161 -8.50 -6.29 26.41
C GLU A 161 -8.68 -4.89 27.02
N THR A 162 -9.83 -4.67 27.66
CA THR A 162 -10.09 -3.39 28.33
C THR A 162 -9.03 -3.07 29.38
N GLY A 163 -8.40 -1.90 29.27
CA GLY A 163 -7.29 -1.53 30.17
C GLY A 163 -6.93 -0.06 30.13
N LEU A 164 -6.01 0.33 31.01
CA LEU A 164 -5.48 1.70 31.04
C LEU A 164 -4.51 1.90 29.86
N VAL A 165 -4.86 2.83 28.99
CA VAL A 165 -4.02 3.24 27.85
C VAL A 165 -3.35 4.57 28.18
N ASN A 166 -2.02 4.60 27.99
CA ASN A 166 -1.23 5.81 28.15
C ASN A 166 -0.34 6.02 26.93
N ILE A 167 -0.65 7.05 26.12
CA ILE A 167 0.14 7.43 24.93
C ILE A 167 0.75 8.80 25.19
N ILE A 168 2.08 8.86 25.19
CA ILE A 168 2.87 10.05 25.50
C ILE A 168 3.86 10.29 24.36
N ILE A 169 3.96 11.54 23.94
CA ILE A 169 4.96 12.00 22.98
C ILE A 169 6.18 12.53 23.72
N TYR A 170 7.35 12.09 23.29
CA TYR A 170 8.65 12.52 23.81
C TYR A 170 9.50 13.15 22.69
N ASP A 171 10.36 14.09 23.06
CA ASP A 171 11.39 14.59 22.16
C ASP A 171 12.60 13.62 22.08
N MET A 172 13.56 13.96 21.23
CA MET A 172 14.78 13.16 21.03
C MET A 172 15.69 13.11 22.28
N LEU A 173 15.45 13.98 23.27
CA LEU A 173 16.17 14.00 24.55
C LEU A 173 15.40 13.26 25.66
N GLY A 174 14.28 12.61 25.32
CA GLY A 174 13.45 11.87 26.27
C GLY A 174 12.56 12.77 27.15
N ARG A 175 12.38 14.05 26.83
CA ARG A 175 11.49 14.94 27.57
C ARG A 175 10.07 14.79 27.05
N GLN A 176 9.13 14.65 27.98
CA GLN A 176 7.72 14.58 27.64
C GLN A 176 7.25 15.89 27.01
N ILE A 177 6.65 15.79 25.83
CA ILE A 177 6.06 16.90 25.07
C ILE A 177 4.55 16.99 25.32
N LYS A 178 3.84 15.88 25.14
CA LYS A 178 2.36 15.86 25.22
C LYS A 178 1.88 14.48 25.65
N THR A 179 0.88 14.42 26.51
CA THR A 179 0.10 13.19 26.75
C THR A 179 -1.11 13.26 25.84
N LEU A 180 -1.23 12.29 24.93
CA LEU A 180 -2.36 12.18 24.00
C LEU A 180 -3.52 11.44 24.65
N ILE A 181 -3.22 10.34 25.35
CA ILE A 181 -4.21 9.50 26.04
C ILE A 181 -3.66 9.12 27.43
N ASN A 182 -4.55 9.13 28.42
CA ASN A 182 -4.30 8.58 29.74
C ASN A 182 -5.65 8.24 30.39
N GLN A 183 -6.29 7.17 29.89
CA GLN A 183 -7.60 6.73 30.37
C GLN A 183 -7.81 5.24 30.10
N THR A 184 -8.76 4.65 30.82
CA THR A 184 -9.22 3.30 30.52
C THR A 184 -10.01 3.30 29.21
N GLN A 185 -9.69 2.36 28.35
CA GLN A 185 -10.39 2.14 27.08
C GLN A 185 -10.77 0.67 26.93
N ASP A 186 -11.88 0.44 26.27
CA ASP A 186 -12.32 -0.90 25.92
C ASP A 186 -11.44 -1.48 24.81
N ALA A 187 -11.36 -2.81 24.76
CA ALA A 187 -10.71 -3.54 23.69
C ALA A 187 -11.19 -3.06 22.31
N GLY A 188 -10.34 -3.16 21.32
CA GLY A 188 -10.64 -2.75 19.95
C GLY A 188 -9.50 -2.00 19.26
N TYR A 189 -9.69 -1.71 17.98
CA TYR A 189 -8.81 -0.85 17.19
C TYR A 189 -9.12 0.62 17.47
N ARG A 190 -8.11 1.40 17.77
CA ARG A 190 -8.26 2.78 18.24
C ARG A 190 -7.32 3.73 17.49
N SER A 191 -7.69 5.01 17.50
CA SER A 191 -6.82 6.05 16.95
C SER A 191 -6.87 7.33 17.77
N VAL A 192 -5.80 8.14 17.68
CA VAL A 192 -5.72 9.47 18.29
C VAL A 192 -4.96 10.40 17.35
N ILE A 193 -5.44 11.64 17.25
CA ILE A 193 -4.81 12.67 16.45
C ILE A 193 -3.79 13.43 17.33
N TRP A 194 -2.63 13.67 16.76
CA TRP A 194 -1.62 14.57 17.28
C TRP A 194 -1.45 15.77 16.35
N ASP A 195 -1.63 16.95 16.92
CA ASP A 195 -1.50 18.28 16.31
C ASP A 195 -0.37 19.09 16.99
#